data_cae541bebba19e33035e4299a9a26cc2
#
_entry.id   cae541bebba19e33035e4299a9a26cc2
#
_cell.length_a   1.000
_cell.length_b   1.000
_cell.length_c   1.000
_cell.angle_alpha   90.00
_cell.angle_beta   90.00
_cell.angle_gamma   90.00
#
_symmetry.space_group_name_H-M   'P 1'
#
loop_
_entity.id
_entity.type
_entity.pdbx_description
1 polymer ?
#
loop_
_entity_poly.entity_id
_entity_poly.type
_entity_poly.pdbx_seq_one_letter_code
_entity_poly.pdbx_strand_id
1 'polypeptide(L)'
;RSKDYKKSTTSCLDWDESKLDSEEGKYVEKIVNLCRKKGINIVLTTVVQDPDTVAEKCSGFAEADEYLSNLASQLDVKYLNFNKLKFDVLDRTTDDFYDKEGHMYGDMAEKFSAVSGKAVKEAIDDTLNEEDYFDNDMSNLYKK
;
A
#
# COMPACT_ATOMS: atom_id res chain seq x y z
N ARG A 1 -20.00 10.39 7.50
CA ARG A 1 -20.12 11.24 6.30
C ARG A 1 -21.21 10.64 5.40
N SER A 2 -22.05 11.48 4.77
CA SER A 2 -23.15 11.04 3.91
C SER A 2 -22.59 10.32 2.69
N LYS A 3 -23.20 9.17 2.31
CA LYS A 3 -22.87 8.40 1.10
C LYS A 3 -23.24 9.14 -0.21
N ASP A 4 -23.73 10.38 -0.13
CA ASP A 4 -24.20 11.17 -1.27
C ASP A 4 -23.09 12.02 -1.95
N TYR A 5 -21.84 11.85 -1.55
CA TYR A 5 -20.74 12.56 -2.19
C TYR A 5 -20.37 11.88 -3.50
N LYS A 6 -20.35 12.63 -4.60
CA LYS A 6 -19.92 12.09 -5.90
C LYS A 6 -18.49 11.57 -5.78
N LYS A 7 -18.30 10.27 -5.98
CA LYS A 7 -16.95 9.67 -6.08
C LYS A 7 -16.16 10.43 -7.13
N SER A 8 -14.93 10.82 -6.79
CA SER A 8 -13.99 11.33 -7.77
C SER A 8 -13.82 10.31 -8.88
N THR A 9 -13.91 10.76 -10.12
CA THR A 9 -13.71 9.90 -11.30
C THR A 9 -12.24 9.87 -11.75
N THR A 10 -11.41 10.71 -11.14
CA THR A 10 -9.98 10.78 -11.44
C THR A 10 -9.22 9.75 -10.61
N SER A 11 -8.57 8.80 -11.29
CA SER A 11 -7.56 7.94 -10.68
C SER A 11 -6.24 8.70 -10.64
N CYS A 12 -5.63 8.83 -9.46
CA CYS A 12 -4.33 9.49 -9.29
C CYS A 12 -3.14 8.60 -9.70
N LEU A 13 -3.35 7.37 -10.11
CA LEU A 13 -2.28 6.40 -10.39
C LEU A 13 -2.09 6.13 -11.88
N ASP A 14 -1.60 7.14 -12.59
CA ASP A 14 -0.79 6.91 -13.79
C ASP A 14 0.68 6.90 -13.32
N TRP A 15 1.14 5.72 -12.86
CA TRP A 15 2.53 5.55 -12.47
C TRP A 15 3.43 5.80 -13.66
N ASP A 16 4.42 6.65 -13.47
CA ASP A 16 5.43 6.99 -14.47
C ASP A 16 6.73 7.30 -13.72
N GLU A 17 7.61 6.32 -13.65
CA GLU A 17 8.89 6.46 -12.96
C GLU A 17 9.72 7.63 -13.48
N SER A 18 9.58 7.98 -14.78
CA SER A 18 10.30 9.10 -15.37
C SER A 18 9.92 10.48 -14.82
N LYS A 19 8.75 10.55 -14.16
CA LYS A 19 8.25 11.76 -13.48
C LYS A 19 8.63 11.85 -12.02
N LEU A 20 9.21 10.77 -11.46
CA LEU A 20 9.74 10.83 -10.10
C LEU A 20 10.92 11.78 -10.06
N ASP A 21 10.82 12.82 -9.26
CA ASP A 21 11.94 13.68 -8.97
C ASP A 21 12.99 12.89 -8.18
N SER A 22 14.24 12.93 -8.63
CA SER A 22 15.37 12.34 -7.92
C SER A 22 15.51 12.83 -6.46
N GLU A 23 14.83 13.91 -6.10
CA GLU A 23 14.77 14.44 -4.76
C GLU A 23 13.86 13.65 -3.83
N GLU A 24 12.73 13.08 -4.34
CA GLU A 24 11.76 12.34 -3.50
C GLU A 24 12.40 11.08 -2.89
N GLY A 25 13.12 10.31 -3.69
CA GLY A 25 13.89 9.16 -3.20
C GLY A 25 14.92 9.54 -2.15
N LYS A 26 15.60 10.70 -2.31
CA LYS A 26 16.56 11.22 -1.32
C LYS A 26 15.90 11.60 0.01
N TYR A 27 14.64 12.05 -0.01
CA TYR A 27 13.90 12.33 1.23
C TYR A 27 13.55 11.05 1.99
N VAL A 28 13.12 10.00 1.28
CA VAL A 28 12.89 8.69 1.88
C VAL A 28 14.18 8.17 2.53
N GLU A 29 15.30 8.22 1.83
CA GLU A 29 16.61 7.84 2.38
C GLU A 29 16.98 8.65 3.64
N LYS A 30 16.78 9.97 3.62
CA LYS A 30 17.03 10.82 4.79
C LYS A 30 16.18 10.44 5.99
N ILE A 31 14.89 10.12 5.77
CA ILE A 31 13.97 9.66 6.82
C ILE A 31 14.45 8.33 7.40
N VAL A 32 14.78 7.36 6.55
CA VAL A 32 15.30 6.06 6.97
C VAL A 32 16.56 6.23 7.81
N ASN A 33 17.52 7.03 7.33
CA ASN A 33 18.77 7.27 8.04
C ASN A 33 18.56 8.00 9.38
N LEU A 34 17.59 8.91 9.45
CA LEU A 34 17.23 9.58 10.71
C LEU A 34 16.62 8.59 11.71
N CYS A 35 15.72 7.73 11.26
CA CYS A 35 15.11 6.68 12.08
C CYS A 35 16.18 5.74 12.65
N ARG A 36 17.09 5.27 11.81
CA ARG A 36 18.21 4.42 12.24
C ARG A 36 19.07 5.08 13.32
N LYS A 37 19.45 6.35 13.11
CA LYS A 37 20.24 7.11 14.11
C LYS A 37 19.55 7.24 15.46
N LYS A 38 18.23 7.18 15.46
CA LYS A 38 17.39 7.31 16.67
C LYS A 38 16.94 5.97 17.25
N GLY A 39 17.32 4.84 16.65
CA GLY A 39 16.88 3.50 17.05
C GLY A 39 15.37 3.29 16.85
N ILE A 40 14.78 3.96 15.86
CA ILE A 40 13.35 3.83 15.50
C ILE A 40 13.24 2.79 14.39
N ASN A 41 12.42 1.77 14.61
CA ASN A 41 12.06 0.82 13.56
C ASN A 41 11.23 1.51 12.49
N ILE A 42 11.49 1.15 11.23
CA ILE A 42 10.78 1.70 10.07
C ILE A 42 10.37 0.57 9.13
N VAL A 43 9.14 0.63 8.65
CA VAL A 43 8.59 -0.23 7.60
C VAL A 43 7.96 0.69 6.57
N LEU A 44 8.30 0.52 5.31
CA LEU A 44 7.64 1.21 4.21
C LEU A 44 6.35 0.47 3.86
N THR A 45 5.28 1.20 3.59
CA THR A 45 4.00 0.59 3.23
C THR A 45 3.30 1.38 2.13
N THR A 46 2.54 0.68 1.28
CA THR A 46 1.47 1.28 0.49
C THR A 46 0.13 0.97 1.13
N VAL A 47 -0.77 1.91 1.13
CA VAL A 47 -2.13 1.74 1.67
C VAL A 47 -3.00 1.04 0.64
N VAL A 48 -3.93 0.18 1.10
CA VAL A 48 -4.91 -0.46 0.22
C VAL A 48 -5.76 0.57 -0.52
N GLN A 49 -5.96 0.34 -1.79
CA GLN A 49 -6.73 1.21 -2.68
C GLN A 49 -8.09 0.59 -3.03
N ASP A 50 -8.97 1.40 -3.62
CA ASP A 50 -10.24 0.95 -4.18
C ASP A 50 -10.02 -0.21 -5.16
N PRO A 51 -10.68 -1.38 -4.97
CA PRO A 51 -10.45 -2.57 -5.79
C PRO A 51 -10.67 -2.36 -7.28
N ASP A 52 -11.67 -1.57 -7.67
CA ASP A 52 -11.92 -1.29 -9.08
C ASP A 52 -10.81 -0.43 -9.69
N THR A 53 -10.26 0.51 -8.92
CA THR A 53 -9.11 1.32 -9.34
C THR A 53 -7.87 0.47 -9.54
N VAL A 54 -7.58 -0.46 -8.62
CA VAL A 54 -6.44 -1.38 -8.76
C VAL A 54 -6.65 -2.29 -9.98
N ALA A 55 -7.87 -2.82 -10.18
CA ALA A 55 -8.19 -3.67 -11.35
C ALA A 55 -8.02 -2.93 -12.69
N GLU A 56 -8.40 -1.65 -12.74
CA GLU A 56 -8.27 -0.81 -13.94
C GLU A 56 -6.82 -0.44 -14.26
N LYS A 57 -5.98 -0.30 -13.25
CA LYS A 57 -4.60 0.23 -13.33
C LYS A 57 -3.54 -0.77 -12.86
N CYS A 58 -3.84 -2.06 -12.97
CA CYS A 58 -3.03 -3.14 -12.38
C CYS A 58 -1.54 -3.08 -12.81
N SER A 59 -1.24 -2.73 -14.06
CA SER A 59 0.15 -2.57 -14.52
C SER A 59 0.88 -1.44 -13.78
N GLY A 60 0.26 -0.27 -13.63
CA GLY A 60 0.86 0.87 -12.92
C GLY A 60 1.10 0.56 -11.44
N PHE A 61 0.18 -0.18 -10.80
CA PHE A 61 0.39 -0.64 -9.42
C PHE A 61 1.53 -1.67 -9.32
N ALA A 62 1.68 -2.56 -10.30
CA ALA A 62 2.76 -3.53 -10.34
C ALA A 62 4.13 -2.85 -10.55
N GLU A 63 4.21 -1.88 -11.47
CA GLU A 63 5.42 -1.08 -11.68
C GLU A 63 5.81 -0.29 -10.42
N ALA A 64 4.84 0.32 -9.74
CA ALA A 64 5.06 1.01 -8.48
C ALA A 64 5.53 0.06 -7.36
N ASP A 65 4.97 -1.14 -7.30
CA ASP A 65 5.36 -2.18 -6.34
C ASP A 65 6.81 -2.60 -6.55
N GLU A 66 7.21 -2.84 -7.80
CA GLU A 66 8.59 -3.17 -8.16
C GLU A 66 9.56 -2.05 -7.76
N TYR A 67 9.25 -0.81 -8.12
CA TYR A 67 10.06 0.35 -7.74
C TYR A 67 10.23 0.48 -6.23
N LEU A 68 9.13 0.43 -5.47
CA LEU A 68 9.16 0.58 -4.00
C LEU A 68 9.85 -0.59 -3.31
N SER A 69 9.68 -1.80 -3.83
CA SER A 69 10.40 -3.00 -3.35
C SER A 69 11.90 -2.87 -3.55
N ASN A 70 12.33 -2.41 -4.72
CA ASN A 70 13.74 -2.15 -5.03
C ASN A 70 14.33 -1.05 -4.13
N LEU A 71 13.59 0.04 -3.94
CA LEU A 71 14.00 1.14 -3.04
C LEU A 71 14.15 0.65 -1.60
N ALA A 72 13.17 -0.11 -1.10
CA ALA A 72 13.22 -0.68 0.25
C ALA A 72 14.43 -1.62 0.43
N SER A 73 14.68 -2.46 -0.58
CA SER A 73 15.86 -3.36 -0.60
C SER A 73 17.17 -2.57 -0.58
N GLN A 74 17.29 -1.51 -1.38
CA GLN A 74 18.49 -0.65 -1.38
C GLN A 74 18.70 0.05 -0.04
N LEU A 75 17.62 0.42 0.62
CA LEU A 75 17.63 1.07 1.92
C LEU A 75 17.70 0.08 3.08
N ASP A 76 17.67 -1.23 2.81
CA ASP A 76 17.66 -2.29 3.84
C ASP A 76 16.53 -2.05 4.88
N VAL A 77 15.33 -1.84 4.40
CA VAL A 77 14.09 -1.71 5.19
C VAL A 77 13.02 -2.66 4.66
N LYS A 78 12.09 -3.05 5.53
CA LYS A 78 10.93 -3.86 5.10
C LYS A 78 9.94 -3.01 4.33
N TYR A 79 9.29 -3.63 3.35
CA TYR A 79 8.22 -3.03 2.57
C TYR A 79 7.01 -3.95 2.51
N LEU A 80 5.84 -3.43 2.83
CA LEU A 80 4.56 -4.15 2.78
C LEU A 80 3.61 -3.45 1.82
N ASN A 81 3.27 -4.13 0.71
CA ASN A 81 2.28 -3.62 -0.21
C ASN A 81 0.88 -4.13 0.17
N PHE A 82 0.09 -3.28 0.84
CA PHE A 82 -1.26 -3.65 1.26
C PHE A 82 -2.27 -3.78 0.10
N ASN A 83 -1.95 -3.34 -1.12
CA ASN A 83 -2.77 -3.69 -2.28
C ASN A 83 -2.71 -5.18 -2.63
N LYS A 84 -1.70 -5.89 -2.12
CA LYS A 84 -1.54 -7.35 -2.25
C LYS A 84 -2.24 -8.14 -1.14
N LEU A 85 -2.90 -7.48 -0.18
CA LEU A 85 -3.70 -8.19 0.84
C LEU A 85 -4.73 -9.09 0.18
N LYS A 86 -4.80 -10.33 0.64
CA LYS A 86 -5.82 -11.28 0.24
C LYS A 86 -7.20 -10.82 0.70
N PHE A 87 -8.23 -11.12 -0.08
CA PHE A 87 -9.60 -10.72 0.24
C PHE A 87 -10.19 -11.47 1.44
N ASP A 88 -9.69 -12.67 1.75
CA ASP A 88 -10.05 -13.41 2.97
C ASP A 88 -9.40 -12.84 4.25
N VAL A 89 -8.30 -12.08 4.11
CA VAL A 89 -7.65 -11.34 5.22
C VAL A 89 -8.34 -10.00 5.45
N LEU A 90 -8.68 -9.30 4.37
CA LEU A 90 -9.41 -8.02 4.41
C LEU A 90 -10.41 -7.97 3.26
N ASP A 91 -11.63 -8.43 3.53
CA ASP A 91 -12.74 -8.29 2.59
C ASP A 91 -13.05 -6.80 2.35
N ARG A 92 -13.10 -6.42 1.08
CA ARG A 92 -13.26 -5.03 0.65
C ARG A 92 -13.90 -4.93 -0.71
N THR A 93 -14.71 -3.93 -0.87
CA THR A 93 -15.39 -3.57 -2.12
C THR A 93 -15.20 -2.10 -2.42
N THR A 94 -15.53 -1.66 -3.62
CA THR A 94 -15.52 -0.23 -4.00
C THR A 94 -16.43 0.61 -3.10
N ASP A 95 -17.48 0.02 -2.50
CA ASP A 95 -18.36 0.74 -1.59
C ASP A 95 -17.74 1.07 -0.23
N ASP A 96 -16.62 0.45 0.11
CA ASP A 96 -15.86 0.73 1.32
C ASP A 96 -14.96 1.98 1.18
N PHE A 97 -14.87 2.52 -0.04
CA PHE A 97 -14.04 3.67 -0.35
C PHE A 97 -14.88 4.89 -0.73
N TYR A 98 -14.45 6.04 -0.25
CA TYR A 98 -15.08 7.32 -0.50
C TYR A 98 -14.85 7.82 -1.94
N ASP A 99 -13.67 7.49 -2.49
CA ASP A 99 -13.23 7.89 -3.83
C ASP A 99 -12.27 6.85 -4.44
N LYS A 100 -11.84 7.12 -5.66
CA LYS A 100 -10.86 6.30 -6.36
C LYS A 100 -9.41 6.53 -5.90
N GLU A 101 -9.17 7.46 -5.01
CA GLU A 101 -7.86 7.78 -4.44
C GLU A 101 -7.55 6.97 -3.17
N GLY A 102 -8.47 6.06 -2.80
CA GLY A 102 -8.26 5.12 -1.70
C GLY A 102 -8.64 5.67 -0.32
N HIS A 103 -9.38 6.78 -0.24
CA HIS A 103 -9.91 7.24 1.03
C HIS A 103 -11.04 6.32 1.50
N MET A 104 -10.80 5.66 2.63
CA MET A 104 -11.73 4.68 3.20
C MET A 104 -12.82 5.33 4.04
N TYR A 105 -14.00 4.70 4.09
CA TYR A 105 -14.98 4.99 5.13
C TYR A 105 -14.48 4.48 6.50
N GLY A 106 -15.03 5.05 7.59
CA GLY A 106 -14.51 4.84 8.94
C GLY A 106 -14.43 3.38 9.38
N ASP A 107 -15.47 2.59 9.11
CA ASP A 107 -15.52 1.16 9.42
C ASP A 107 -14.47 0.34 8.65
N MET A 108 -14.26 0.68 7.39
CA MET A 108 -13.18 0.07 6.60
C MET A 108 -11.80 0.49 7.10
N ALA A 109 -11.63 1.76 7.44
CA ALA A 109 -10.38 2.27 7.99
C ALA A 109 -10.02 1.60 9.33
N GLU A 110 -11.02 1.30 10.18
CA GLU A 110 -10.82 0.55 11.43
C GLU A 110 -10.34 -0.88 11.16
N LYS A 111 -11.01 -1.60 10.24
CA LYS A 111 -10.60 -2.97 9.85
C LYS A 111 -9.19 -2.98 9.26
N PHE A 112 -8.91 -2.08 8.34
CA PHE A 112 -7.59 -1.95 7.72
C PHE A 112 -6.52 -1.61 8.76
N SER A 113 -6.79 -0.69 9.69
CA SER A 113 -5.85 -0.33 10.75
C SER A 113 -5.52 -1.52 11.65
N ALA A 114 -6.49 -2.38 11.96
CA ALA A 114 -6.25 -3.58 12.75
C ALA A 114 -5.35 -4.58 12.02
N VAL A 115 -5.63 -4.86 10.74
CA VAL A 115 -4.83 -5.79 9.92
C VAL A 115 -3.44 -5.24 9.67
N SER A 116 -3.33 -3.99 9.23
CA SER A 116 -2.04 -3.38 8.91
C SER A 116 -1.16 -3.21 10.16
N GLY A 117 -1.75 -2.81 11.28
CA GLY A 117 -1.03 -2.70 12.55
C GLY A 117 -0.45 -4.04 13.02
N LYS A 118 -1.22 -5.13 12.87
CA LYS A 118 -0.73 -6.49 13.17
C LYS A 118 0.41 -6.89 12.24
N ALA A 119 0.25 -6.74 10.92
CA ALA A 119 1.28 -7.11 9.95
C ALA A 119 2.57 -6.29 10.13
N VAL A 120 2.47 -4.97 10.37
CA VAL A 120 3.63 -4.12 10.64
C VAL A 120 4.33 -4.53 11.93
N LYS A 121 3.58 -4.85 12.99
CA LYS A 121 4.17 -5.35 14.24
C LYS A 121 4.92 -6.65 14.03
N GLU A 122 4.32 -7.62 13.35
CA GLU A 122 4.95 -8.90 13.03
C GLU A 122 6.19 -8.72 12.14
N ALA A 123 6.14 -7.76 11.21
CA ALA A 123 7.30 -7.41 10.40
C ALA A 123 8.45 -6.84 11.24
N ILE A 124 8.16 -5.97 12.22
CA ILE A 124 9.18 -5.43 13.13
C ILE A 124 9.76 -6.51 14.03
N ASP A 125 8.94 -7.46 14.48
CA ASP A 125 9.34 -8.54 15.38
C ASP A 125 10.00 -9.73 14.64
N ASP A 126 10.17 -9.66 13.31
CA ASP A 126 10.67 -10.74 12.44
C ASP A 126 9.83 -12.05 12.52
N THR A 127 8.53 -11.92 12.75
CA THR A 127 7.58 -13.04 12.87
C THR A 127 6.54 -13.09 11.76
N LEU A 128 6.56 -12.10 10.85
CA LEU A 128 5.60 -12.03 9.73
C LEU A 128 5.79 -13.21 8.78
N ASN A 129 4.72 -13.98 8.58
CA ASN A 129 4.60 -14.89 7.46
C ASN A 129 3.79 -14.19 6.35
N GLU A 130 4.49 -13.68 5.33
CA GLU A 130 3.85 -12.90 4.26
C GLU A 130 2.77 -13.68 3.52
N GLU A 131 2.92 -15.01 3.39
CA GLU A 131 1.94 -15.86 2.71
C GLU A 131 0.58 -15.91 3.44
N ASP A 132 0.52 -15.60 4.73
CA ASP A 132 -0.74 -15.54 5.47
C ASP A 132 -1.53 -14.26 5.15
N TYR A 133 -0.87 -13.22 4.66
CA TYR A 133 -1.46 -11.90 4.41
C TYR A 133 -1.59 -11.57 2.93
N PHE A 134 -0.55 -11.82 2.15
CA PHE A 134 -0.39 -11.24 0.82
C PHE A 134 -0.40 -12.30 -0.28
N ASP A 135 -0.95 -11.93 -1.43
CA ASP A 135 -0.74 -12.68 -2.66
C ASP A 135 0.59 -12.22 -3.30
N ASN A 136 1.29 -13.14 -3.94
CA ASN A 136 2.55 -12.83 -4.61
C ASN A 136 2.36 -11.95 -5.85
N ASP A 137 1.17 -12.03 -6.47
CA ASP A 137 0.83 -11.30 -7.68
C ASP A 137 -0.55 -10.64 -7.56
N MET A 138 -0.58 -9.30 -7.60
CA MET A 138 -1.82 -8.54 -7.59
C MET A 138 -2.79 -8.96 -8.69
N SER A 139 -2.30 -9.41 -9.85
CA SER A 139 -3.15 -9.86 -10.93
C SER A 139 -4.03 -11.06 -10.57
N ASN A 140 -3.65 -11.85 -9.54
CA ASN A 140 -4.47 -12.93 -9.03
C ASN A 140 -5.68 -12.42 -8.24
N LEU A 141 -5.51 -11.33 -7.52
CA LEU A 141 -6.54 -10.73 -6.66
C LEU A 141 -7.59 -9.94 -7.45
N TYR A 142 -7.15 -9.26 -8.52
CA TYR A 142 -7.96 -8.29 -9.25
C TYR A 142 -8.34 -8.74 -10.66
N LYS A 143 -8.41 -10.04 -10.90
CA LYS A 143 -8.93 -10.60 -12.17
C LYS A 143 -10.42 -10.24 -12.30
N LYS A 144 -10.78 -9.55 -13.39
CA LYS A 144 -12.16 -9.39 -13.84
C LYS A 144 -12.64 -10.62 -14.57
#